data_447d1550f1ee0a9686207b870f129038
#
_entry.id   447d1550f1ee0a9686207b870f129038
#
_cell.length_a   1.000
_cell.length_b   1.000
_cell.length_c   1.000
_cell.angle_alpha   90.00
_cell.angle_beta   90.00
_cell.angle_gamma   90.00
#
_symmetry.space_group_name_H-M   'P 1'
#
loop_
_entity.id
_entity.type
_entity.pdbx_description
1 polymer ?
#
loop_
_entity_poly.entity_id
_entity_poly.type
_entity_poly.pdbx_seq_one_letter_code
_entity_poly.pdbx_strand_id
1 'polypeptide(L)'
;MRSSMKLKTNIRHLQGSIRVPGDKSISHRSIIFGSLAEGETKVYDILRGEDVLSTMQVFRDLGVEIEDKDGVITIQGVGMDGLKAPQNALDMGNSGTSIRLISGVLAGADFEVEMFGDDSLSKRPMDRVTIPLKKMGVSISGQTERDLPPLHLKGAKNLTPIQYELPIASAQVKSALVFAALHAQGQSVIIEKECTRNHTEDMLQQFGGHLSVEGKKITVQGPQKLTGQKVVVPGDISSAAFWLVAGLIVPNSRVVLQNVGINETRTGIIDVIRAMGGKLEITEIDPVAKSATLIVESSDLKGTEIGGALIPRLIDELPIIALLAIQAQGVTVIKDAEELKVKETDRIQVVADALNSMGADITPTADGMIIKGKSALHGARVNTFGDHRIGMMTAIAALLVADGEVELDRAEAINTSYPSFFDDLESLIHG
;
A
#
# COMPACT_ATOMS: atom_id res chain seq x y z
N MET A 1 22.94 13.60 11.49
CA MET A 1 22.07 13.95 12.63
C MET A 1 20.73 13.24 12.41
N ARG A 2 20.26 12.47 13.38
CA ARG A 2 18.92 11.86 13.28
C ARG A 2 17.90 12.98 13.34
N SER A 3 17.09 13.15 12.28
CA SER A 3 16.05 14.17 12.26
C SER A 3 14.93 13.78 13.23
N SER A 4 14.73 14.59 14.26
CA SER A 4 13.63 14.46 15.21
C SER A 4 12.66 15.62 14.97
N MET A 5 11.37 15.33 15.01
CA MET A 5 10.31 16.32 14.81
C MET A 5 9.39 16.34 16.04
N LYS A 6 9.14 17.53 16.56
CA LYS A 6 8.10 17.73 17.59
C LYS A 6 6.73 17.79 16.93
N LEU A 7 5.82 16.91 17.35
CA LEU A 7 4.48 16.81 16.79
C LEU A 7 3.50 17.75 17.49
N LYS A 8 2.43 18.11 16.78
CA LYS A 8 1.29 18.84 17.36
C LYS A 8 0.58 17.99 18.40
N THR A 9 0.29 18.58 19.54
CA THR A 9 -0.42 17.92 20.65
C THR A 9 -1.60 18.75 21.12
N ASN A 10 -2.44 18.18 21.95
CA ASN A 10 -3.56 18.84 22.61
C ASN A 10 -4.50 19.56 21.63
N ILE A 11 -4.87 18.86 20.56
CA ILE A 11 -5.83 19.34 19.57
C ILE A 11 -7.22 18.81 19.95
N ARG A 12 -8.20 19.70 20.05
CA ARG A 12 -9.56 19.38 20.49
C ARG A 12 -10.62 19.66 19.44
N HIS A 13 -10.20 19.89 18.21
CA HIS A 13 -11.09 20.22 17.11
C HIS A 13 -10.36 20.03 15.79
N LEU A 14 -10.96 19.27 14.88
CA LEU A 14 -10.55 19.18 13.49
C LEU A 14 -11.76 19.46 12.61
N GLN A 15 -11.61 20.33 11.64
CA GLN A 15 -12.66 20.60 10.68
C GLN A 15 -12.10 21.00 9.33
N GLY A 16 -12.72 20.51 8.29
CA GLY A 16 -12.36 20.88 6.94
C GLY A 16 -12.56 19.75 5.95
N SER A 17 -12.13 20.04 4.73
CA SER A 17 -12.20 19.12 3.60
C SER A 17 -10.80 18.90 3.04
N ILE A 18 -10.45 17.64 2.81
CA ILE A 18 -9.16 17.23 2.27
C ILE A 18 -9.37 16.36 1.04
N ARG A 19 -8.47 16.54 0.07
CA ARG A 19 -8.29 15.62 -1.04
C ARG A 19 -6.96 14.88 -0.81
N VAL A 20 -7.05 13.61 -0.43
CA VAL A 20 -5.85 12.81 -0.13
C VAL A 20 -5.06 12.47 -1.39
N PRO A 21 -3.76 12.15 -1.26
CA PRO A 21 -2.95 11.71 -2.39
C PRO A 21 -3.55 10.52 -3.11
N GLY A 22 -3.19 10.39 -4.39
CA GLY A 22 -3.65 9.29 -5.24
C GLY A 22 -3.28 7.91 -4.69
N ASP A 23 -4.10 6.92 -5.03
CA ASP A 23 -3.90 5.54 -4.62
C ASP A 23 -2.53 5.02 -5.05
N LYS A 24 -1.74 4.54 -4.10
CA LYS A 24 -0.38 4.05 -4.31
C LYS A 24 -0.37 2.82 -5.23
N SER A 25 -1.25 1.86 -4.98
CA SER A 25 -1.35 0.62 -5.76
C SER A 25 -1.71 0.88 -7.22
N ILE A 26 -2.67 1.77 -7.47
CA ILE A 26 -3.09 2.17 -8.81
C ILE A 26 -1.99 2.99 -9.48
N SER A 27 -1.33 3.88 -8.75
CA SER A 27 -0.23 4.70 -9.28
C SER A 27 0.92 3.84 -9.79
N HIS A 28 1.41 2.88 -9.01
CA HIS A 28 2.45 1.94 -9.46
C HIS A 28 2.01 1.20 -10.73
N ARG A 29 0.79 0.68 -10.73
CA ARG A 29 0.28 -0.12 -11.84
C ARG A 29 0.04 0.71 -13.10
N SER A 30 -0.31 1.98 -12.96
CA SER A 30 -0.45 2.91 -14.07
C SER A 30 0.87 3.06 -14.85
N ILE A 31 1.98 3.15 -14.14
CA ILE A 31 3.33 3.20 -14.74
C ILE A 31 3.66 1.87 -15.40
N ILE A 32 3.39 0.76 -14.73
CA ILE A 32 3.71 -0.59 -15.23
C ILE A 32 2.90 -0.91 -16.48
N PHE A 33 1.58 -0.82 -16.41
CA PHE A 33 0.70 -1.12 -17.55
C PHE A 33 0.92 -0.15 -18.70
N GLY A 34 1.08 1.14 -18.41
CA GLY A 34 1.36 2.14 -19.44
C GLY A 34 2.68 1.88 -20.18
N SER A 35 3.69 1.38 -19.47
CA SER A 35 4.99 1.02 -20.04
C SER A 35 4.92 -0.23 -20.93
N LEU A 36 4.14 -1.23 -20.51
CA LEU A 36 3.97 -2.51 -21.22
C LEU A 36 2.96 -2.44 -22.36
N ALA A 37 2.12 -1.41 -22.40
CA ALA A 37 1.14 -1.19 -23.44
C ALA A 37 1.78 -0.71 -24.75
N GLU A 38 1.06 -0.85 -25.83
CA GLU A 38 1.35 -0.20 -27.09
C GLU A 38 0.60 1.15 -27.14
N GLY A 39 1.29 2.22 -27.52
CA GLY A 39 0.72 3.55 -27.60
C GLY A 39 0.90 4.37 -26.31
N GLU A 40 0.21 5.50 -26.27
CA GLU A 40 0.33 6.49 -25.20
C GLU A 40 -0.64 6.21 -24.07
N THR A 41 -0.15 6.34 -22.84
CA THR A 41 -0.96 6.38 -21.62
C THR A 41 -0.80 7.73 -20.94
N LYS A 42 -1.91 8.33 -20.51
CA LYS A 42 -1.92 9.54 -19.69
C LYS A 42 -2.51 9.23 -18.32
N VAL A 43 -1.77 9.58 -17.28
CA VAL A 43 -2.15 9.34 -15.89
C VAL A 43 -2.37 10.67 -15.18
N TYR A 44 -3.57 10.83 -14.65
CA TYR A 44 -4.01 12.02 -13.91
C TYR A 44 -4.08 11.69 -12.40
N ASP A 45 -3.71 12.66 -11.57
CA ASP A 45 -3.78 12.57 -10.11
C ASP A 45 -2.92 11.43 -9.51
N ILE A 46 -1.82 11.10 -10.18
CA ILE A 46 -0.89 10.07 -9.70
C ILE A 46 -0.27 10.47 -8.36
N LEU A 47 -0.03 9.49 -7.50
CA LEU A 47 0.73 9.71 -6.28
C LEU A 47 2.19 10.06 -6.63
N ARG A 48 2.68 11.18 -6.12
CA ARG A 48 4.09 11.60 -6.24
C ARG A 48 4.91 11.30 -5.00
N GLY A 49 4.59 10.22 -4.31
CA GLY A 49 5.42 9.70 -3.23
C GLY A 49 6.70 9.05 -3.76
N GLU A 50 7.69 8.91 -2.92
CA GLU A 50 9.02 8.39 -3.27
C GLU A 50 8.95 7.00 -3.93
N ASP A 51 8.07 6.13 -3.45
CA ASP A 51 7.90 4.79 -4.00
C ASP A 51 7.47 4.79 -5.47
N VAL A 52 6.50 5.64 -5.82
CA VAL A 52 5.99 5.74 -7.20
C VAL A 52 7.02 6.41 -8.10
N LEU A 53 7.72 7.44 -7.60
CA LEU A 53 8.81 8.08 -8.33
C LEU A 53 9.94 7.10 -8.62
N SER A 54 10.27 6.21 -7.70
CA SER A 54 11.25 5.13 -7.91
C SER A 54 10.79 4.17 -9.02
N THR A 55 9.53 3.75 -9.02
CA THR A 55 8.97 2.92 -10.11
C THR A 55 9.07 3.63 -11.46
N MET A 56 8.73 4.90 -11.50
CA MET A 56 8.83 5.71 -12.72
C MET A 56 10.26 5.75 -13.26
N GLN A 57 11.25 5.99 -12.40
CA GLN A 57 12.65 6.01 -12.78
C GLN A 57 13.15 4.66 -13.27
N VAL A 58 12.72 3.55 -12.63
CA VAL A 58 13.05 2.19 -13.06
C VAL A 58 12.60 1.95 -14.51
N PHE A 59 11.37 2.33 -14.87
CA PHE A 59 10.88 2.15 -16.23
C PHE A 59 11.58 3.07 -17.24
N ARG A 60 11.99 4.27 -16.84
CA ARG A 60 12.88 5.12 -17.67
C ARG A 60 14.22 4.41 -17.92
N ASP A 61 14.80 3.82 -16.89
CA ASP A 61 16.06 3.06 -16.99
C ASP A 61 15.91 1.82 -17.90
N LEU A 62 14.70 1.25 -17.98
CA LEU A 62 14.34 0.15 -18.86
C LEU A 62 13.96 0.60 -20.29
N GLY A 63 14.15 1.88 -20.62
CA GLY A 63 13.97 2.41 -21.97
C GLY A 63 12.59 2.97 -22.27
N VAL A 64 11.75 3.21 -21.27
CA VAL A 64 10.42 3.81 -21.45
C VAL A 64 10.52 5.33 -21.33
N GLU A 65 9.95 6.05 -22.29
CA GLU A 65 9.84 7.50 -22.24
C GLU A 65 8.64 7.90 -21.38
N ILE A 66 8.90 8.58 -20.26
CA ILE A 66 7.92 9.04 -19.30
C ILE A 66 8.12 10.51 -19.02
N GLU A 67 7.13 11.33 -19.39
CA GLU A 67 7.12 12.77 -19.15
C GLU A 67 6.19 13.11 -17.99
N ASP A 68 6.66 13.90 -17.04
CA ASP A 68 5.87 14.48 -15.97
C ASP A 68 5.76 15.99 -16.18
N LYS A 69 4.61 16.43 -16.68
CA LYS A 69 4.39 17.82 -17.05
C LYS A 69 2.97 18.29 -16.71
N ASP A 70 2.86 19.45 -16.06
CA ASP A 70 1.58 20.10 -15.72
C ASP A 70 0.64 19.16 -14.94
N GLY A 71 1.19 18.33 -14.06
CA GLY A 71 0.43 17.39 -13.23
C GLY A 71 -0.02 16.12 -13.94
N VAL A 72 0.35 15.92 -15.19
CA VAL A 72 -0.01 14.75 -15.99
C VAL A 72 1.23 13.93 -16.32
N ILE A 73 1.16 12.63 -16.09
CA ILE A 73 2.19 11.69 -16.51
C ILE A 73 1.82 11.14 -17.89
N THR A 74 2.71 11.33 -18.85
CA THR A 74 2.56 10.78 -20.21
C THR A 74 3.58 9.68 -20.42
N ILE A 75 3.12 8.48 -20.75
CA ILE A 75 3.95 7.29 -20.93
C ILE A 75 3.84 6.84 -22.38
N GLN A 76 5.00 6.75 -23.06
CA GLN A 76 5.07 6.13 -24.38
C GLN A 76 5.35 4.64 -24.20
N GLY A 77 4.30 3.83 -24.28
CA GLY A 77 4.38 2.40 -24.08
C GLY A 77 5.30 1.74 -25.13
N VAL A 78 6.08 0.77 -24.67
CA VAL A 78 7.03 0.04 -25.54
C VAL A 78 6.55 -1.34 -25.95
N GLY A 79 5.35 -1.76 -25.47
CA GLY A 79 4.84 -3.11 -25.67
C GLY A 79 5.44 -4.12 -24.68
N MET A 80 4.89 -5.33 -24.68
CA MET A 80 5.29 -6.39 -23.74
C MET A 80 6.75 -6.83 -23.91
N ASP A 81 7.31 -6.72 -25.12
CA ASP A 81 8.68 -7.15 -25.45
C ASP A 81 9.64 -5.97 -25.64
N GLY A 82 9.20 -4.74 -25.38
CA GLY A 82 9.95 -3.53 -25.73
C GLY A 82 10.89 -2.99 -24.66
N LEU A 83 10.90 -3.55 -23.46
CA LEU A 83 11.82 -3.12 -22.40
C LEU A 83 13.27 -3.43 -22.79
N LYS A 84 14.18 -2.51 -22.43
CA LYS A 84 15.61 -2.60 -22.76
C LYS A 84 16.44 -2.86 -21.51
N ALA A 85 17.55 -3.58 -21.67
CA ALA A 85 18.51 -3.81 -20.59
C ALA A 85 18.99 -2.47 -20.01
N PRO A 86 18.91 -2.28 -18.69
CA PRO A 86 19.39 -1.08 -18.04
C PRO A 86 20.92 -1.03 -18.02
N GLN A 87 21.50 0.16 -17.96
CA GLN A 87 22.96 0.34 -17.88
C GLN A 87 23.50 0.08 -16.47
N ASN A 88 22.67 0.28 -15.45
CA ASN A 88 23.03 0.13 -14.04
C ASN A 88 22.00 -0.71 -13.32
N ALA A 89 22.33 -1.09 -12.08
CA ALA A 89 21.35 -1.72 -11.18
C ALA A 89 20.13 -0.81 -10.96
N LEU A 90 18.97 -1.42 -10.84
CA LEU A 90 17.70 -0.71 -10.65
C LEU A 90 17.46 -0.44 -9.16
N ASP A 91 17.30 0.83 -8.82
CA ASP A 91 17.02 1.27 -7.46
C ASP A 91 15.51 1.25 -7.17
N MET A 92 15.08 0.34 -6.31
CA MET A 92 13.69 0.18 -5.89
C MET A 92 13.32 1.05 -4.67
N GLY A 93 14.27 1.82 -4.16
CA GLY A 93 14.05 2.63 -2.96
C GLY A 93 13.64 1.80 -1.75
N ASN A 94 12.54 2.18 -1.12
CA ASN A 94 11.94 1.45 0.01
C ASN A 94 10.78 0.55 -0.42
N SER A 95 10.51 0.45 -1.72
CA SER A 95 9.25 -0.11 -2.23
C SER A 95 9.28 -1.63 -2.41
N GLY A 96 8.67 -2.36 -1.49
CA GLY A 96 8.39 -3.78 -1.65
C GLY A 96 7.41 -4.08 -2.80
N THR A 97 6.52 -3.14 -3.10
CA THR A 97 5.63 -3.23 -4.26
C THR A 97 6.43 -3.22 -5.55
N SER A 98 7.29 -2.22 -5.74
CA SER A 98 8.10 -2.08 -6.96
C SER A 98 8.93 -3.33 -7.23
N ILE A 99 9.71 -3.79 -6.27
CA ILE A 99 10.62 -4.92 -6.48
C ILE A 99 9.86 -6.23 -6.80
N ARG A 100 8.71 -6.46 -6.15
CA ARG A 100 7.93 -7.67 -6.40
C ARG A 100 7.21 -7.64 -7.75
N LEU A 101 6.51 -6.55 -8.06
CA LEU A 101 5.78 -6.44 -9.32
C LEU A 101 6.73 -6.42 -10.52
N ILE A 102 7.81 -5.66 -10.43
CA ILE A 102 8.81 -5.55 -11.50
C ILE A 102 9.51 -6.89 -11.73
N SER A 103 9.74 -7.70 -10.70
CA SER A 103 10.24 -9.07 -10.88
C SER A 103 9.32 -9.91 -11.78
N GLY A 104 8.01 -9.78 -11.61
CA GLY A 104 7.02 -10.42 -12.49
C GLY A 104 7.04 -9.84 -13.91
N VAL A 105 7.14 -8.53 -14.04
CA VAL A 105 7.22 -7.84 -15.34
C VAL A 105 8.44 -8.28 -16.13
N LEU A 106 9.60 -8.38 -15.47
CA LEU A 106 10.87 -8.75 -16.11
C LEU A 106 11.01 -10.26 -16.33
N ALA A 107 10.06 -11.06 -15.89
CA ALA A 107 10.08 -12.50 -16.11
C ALA A 107 10.19 -12.89 -17.59
N GLY A 108 9.63 -12.09 -18.50
CA GLY A 108 9.72 -12.30 -19.95
C GLY A 108 10.89 -11.58 -20.63
N ALA A 109 11.72 -10.86 -19.90
CA ALA A 109 12.82 -10.07 -20.45
C ALA A 109 14.12 -10.91 -20.55
N ASP A 110 14.69 -10.97 -21.75
CA ASP A 110 15.90 -11.76 -22.03
C ASP A 110 17.17 -10.95 -21.79
N PHE A 111 17.31 -10.38 -20.61
CA PHE A 111 18.51 -9.69 -20.16
C PHE A 111 18.67 -9.79 -18.65
N GLU A 112 19.89 -9.54 -18.18
CA GLU A 112 20.18 -9.55 -16.74
C GLU A 112 19.94 -8.21 -16.11
N VAL A 113 19.33 -8.22 -14.90
CA VAL A 113 19.17 -7.04 -14.06
C VAL A 113 19.54 -7.36 -12.63
N GLU A 114 20.04 -6.35 -11.95
CA GLU A 114 20.18 -6.31 -10.50
C GLU A 114 19.18 -5.29 -9.94
N MET A 115 18.44 -5.68 -8.90
CA MET A 115 17.46 -4.83 -8.23
C MET A 115 17.83 -4.70 -6.76
N PHE A 116 17.98 -3.49 -6.27
CA PHE A 116 18.35 -3.19 -4.89
C PHE A 116 17.44 -2.11 -4.30
N GLY A 117 17.59 -1.85 -3.03
CA GLY A 117 16.87 -0.79 -2.34
C GLY A 117 17.60 -0.33 -1.10
N ASP A 118 16.91 0.39 -0.23
CA ASP A 118 17.45 0.90 1.01
C ASP A 118 17.65 -0.21 2.07
N ASP A 119 18.13 0.18 3.26
CA ASP A 119 18.38 -0.75 4.35
C ASP A 119 17.13 -1.49 4.82
N SER A 120 15.97 -0.85 4.76
CA SER A 120 14.70 -1.46 5.13
C SER A 120 14.28 -2.52 4.10
N LEU A 121 14.32 -2.18 2.82
CA LEU A 121 13.97 -3.12 1.74
C LEU A 121 14.93 -4.32 1.72
N SER A 122 16.22 -4.08 1.99
CA SER A 122 17.26 -5.12 2.00
C SER A 122 17.03 -6.22 3.06
N LYS A 123 16.15 -6.01 4.01
CA LYS A 123 15.78 -6.98 5.05
C LYS A 123 14.47 -7.71 4.77
N ARG A 124 13.78 -7.35 3.70
CA ARG A 124 12.46 -7.92 3.36
C ARG A 124 12.61 -9.16 2.50
N PRO A 125 12.01 -10.30 2.90
CA PRO A 125 12.11 -11.54 2.13
C PRO A 125 11.34 -11.44 0.81
N MET A 126 11.96 -11.94 -0.27
CA MET A 126 11.39 -11.97 -1.61
C MET A 126 11.10 -13.41 -2.10
N ASP A 127 11.35 -14.41 -1.28
CA ASP A 127 11.14 -15.83 -1.59
C ASP A 127 9.71 -16.16 -2.03
N ARG A 128 8.71 -15.44 -1.51
CA ARG A 128 7.31 -15.61 -1.92
C ARG A 128 7.07 -15.34 -3.40
N VAL A 129 7.88 -14.47 -4.01
CA VAL A 129 7.82 -14.14 -5.43
C VAL A 129 8.84 -14.96 -6.21
N THR A 130 10.05 -15.13 -5.70
CA THR A 130 11.13 -15.83 -6.42
C THR A 130 10.83 -17.32 -6.59
N ILE A 131 10.24 -17.97 -5.60
CA ILE A 131 9.90 -19.41 -5.67
C ILE A 131 8.98 -19.71 -6.87
N PRO A 132 7.79 -19.06 -7.01
CA PRO A 132 6.93 -19.34 -8.16
C PRO A 132 7.53 -18.86 -9.49
N LEU A 133 8.27 -17.76 -9.53
CA LEU A 133 8.91 -17.29 -10.77
C LEU A 133 9.97 -18.29 -11.26
N LYS A 134 10.74 -18.89 -10.38
CA LYS A 134 11.69 -19.98 -10.75
C LYS A 134 10.97 -21.16 -11.40
N LYS A 135 9.78 -21.52 -10.92
CA LYS A 135 8.97 -22.59 -11.52
C LYS A 135 8.50 -22.26 -12.94
N MET A 136 8.42 -20.98 -13.29
CA MET A 136 8.08 -20.54 -14.65
C MET A 136 9.29 -20.45 -15.58
N GLY A 137 10.50 -20.65 -15.08
CA GLY A 137 11.73 -20.64 -15.86
C GLY A 137 12.56 -19.35 -15.69
N VAL A 138 12.23 -18.48 -14.74
CA VAL A 138 13.00 -17.28 -14.45
C VAL A 138 14.22 -17.64 -13.60
N SER A 139 15.39 -17.12 -13.97
CA SER A 139 16.58 -17.14 -13.11
C SER A 139 16.55 -15.93 -12.19
N ILE A 140 16.28 -16.15 -10.93
CA ILE A 140 16.19 -15.07 -9.93
C ILE A 140 16.72 -15.58 -8.58
N SER A 141 17.57 -14.78 -7.94
CA SER A 141 18.16 -15.10 -6.65
C SER A 141 18.46 -13.84 -5.85
N GLY A 142 18.47 -13.96 -4.54
CA GLY A 142 18.83 -12.91 -3.60
C GLY A 142 19.82 -13.38 -2.55
N GLN A 143 19.92 -12.61 -1.47
CA GLN A 143 20.75 -12.94 -0.32
C GLN A 143 19.99 -13.87 0.62
N THR A 144 20.68 -14.81 1.24
CA THR A 144 20.12 -15.81 2.14
C THR A 144 19.10 -16.75 1.46
N GLU A 145 18.63 -17.75 2.18
CA GLU A 145 17.61 -18.69 1.72
C GLU A 145 16.25 -18.04 1.45
N ARG A 146 16.05 -16.81 1.96
CA ARG A 146 14.82 -16.05 1.82
C ARG A 146 14.86 -15.05 0.68
N ASP A 147 15.91 -15.05 -0.12
CA ASP A 147 16.11 -14.15 -1.25
C ASP A 147 15.90 -12.66 -0.87
N LEU A 148 16.68 -12.19 0.09
CA LEU A 148 16.70 -10.76 0.43
C LEU A 148 17.36 -9.94 -0.71
N PRO A 149 16.92 -8.69 -0.96
CA PRO A 149 17.62 -7.83 -1.92
C PRO A 149 19.11 -7.61 -1.54
N PRO A 150 20.01 -7.38 -2.53
CA PRO A 150 19.73 -7.21 -3.95
C PRO A 150 19.34 -8.53 -4.65
N LEU A 151 18.40 -8.42 -5.61
CA LEU A 151 18.00 -9.54 -6.45
C LEU A 151 18.74 -9.49 -7.78
N HIS A 152 19.19 -10.64 -8.23
CA HIS A 152 19.72 -10.84 -9.59
C HIS A 152 18.69 -11.62 -10.40
N LEU A 153 18.24 -11.06 -11.51
CA LEU A 153 17.20 -11.64 -12.34
C LEU A 153 17.62 -11.70 -13.79
N LYS A 154 17.35 -12.84 -14.41
CA LYS A 154 17.32 -13.00 -15.86
C LYS A 154 16.03 -13.70 -16.25
N GLY A 155 15.19 -13.00 -17.00
CA GLY A 155 13.94 -13.55 -17.52
C GLY A 155 14.19 -14.53 -18.67
N ALA A 156 13.11 -15.09 -19.19
CA ALA A 156 13.13 -16.02 -20.29
C ALA A 156 12.07 -15.68 -21.32
N LYS A 157 12.40 -15.80 -22.62
CA LYS A 157 11.44 -15.56 -23.70
C LYS A 157 10.29 -16.57 -23.75
N ASN A 158 10.57 -17.79 -23.33
CA ASN A 158 9.62 -18.91 -23.35
C ASN A 158 9.28 -19.34 -21.93
N LEU A 159 8.56 -18.48 -21.21
CA LEU A 159 8.09 -18.81 -19.87
C LEU A 159 7.07 -19.94 -19.92
N THR A 160 7.22 -20.87 -18.98
CA THR A 160 6.26 -21.93 -18.76
C THR A 160 5.07 -21.39 -17.94
N PRO A 161 3.82 -21.67 -18.36
CA PRO A 161 2.67 -21.35 -17.52
C PRO A 161 2.76 -22.03 -16.16
N ILE A 162 2.12 -21.41 -15.16
CA ILE A 162 2.15 -21.92 -13.79
C ILE A 162 0.74 -22.27 -13.33
N GLN A 163 0.64 -23.31 -12.51
CA GLN A 163 -0.48 -23.55 -11.62
C GLN A 163 0.04 -23.42 -10.19
N TYR A 164 -0.41 -22.39 -9.46
CA TYR A 164 0.17 -22.05 -8.18
C TYR A 164 -0.90 -21.61 -7.18
N GLU A 165 -0.87 -22.23 -6.01
CA GLU A 165 -1.67 -21.85 -4.87
C GLU A 165 -0.83 -21.01 -3.91
N LEU A 166 -1.24 -19.76 -3.66
CA LEU A 166 -0.50 -18.85 -2.77
C LEU A 166 -0.61 -19.34 -1.33
N PRO A 167 0.53 -19.54 -0.64
CA PRO A 167 0.52 -19.96 0.76
C PRO A 167 0.02 -18.86 1.70
N ILE A 168 0.09 -17.60 1.27
CA ILE A 168 -0.29 -16.42 2.03
C ILE A 168 -1.10 -15.48 1.15
N ALA A 169 -2.07 -14.78 1.74
CA ALA A 169 -2.84 -13.74 1.05
C ALA A 169 -1.94 -12.52 0.79
N SER A 170 -1.49 -12.37 -0.45
CA SER A 170 -0.63 -11.26 -0.89
C SER A 170 -1.00 -10.79 -2.29
N ALA A 171 -1.52 -9.57 -2.37
CA ALA A 171 -1.82 -8.93 -3.65
C ALA A 171 -0.56 -8.69 -4.50
N GLN A 172 0.58 -8.45 -3.86
CA GLN A 172 1.85 -8.21 -4.57
C GLN A 172 2.37 -9.48 -5.24
N VAL A 173 2.31 -10.63 -4.55
CA VAL A 173 2.71 -11.91 -5.14
C VAL A 173 1.76 -12.30 -6.28
N LYS A 174 0.47 -12.21 -6.05
CA LYS A 174 -0.54 -12.40 -7.10
C LYS A 174 -0.24 -11.55 -8.33
N SER A 175 -0.05 -10.24 -8.14
CA SER A 175 0.22 -9.30 -9.23
C SER A 175 1.49 -9.66 -10.00
N ALA A 176 2.59 -10.00 -9.31
CA ALA A 176 3.83 -10.44 -9.93
C ALA A 176 3.60 -11.66 -10.84
N LEU A 177 2.82 -12.63 -10.37
CA LEU A 177 2.50 -13.84 -11.15
C LEU A 177 1.57 -13.54 -12.34
N VAL A 178 0.64 -12.61 -12.20
CA VAL A 178 -0.21 -12.15 -13.31
C VAL A 178 0.66 -11.50 -14.40
N PHE A 179 1.57 -10.60 -14.02
CA PHE A 179 2.48 -9.98 -14.99
C PHE A 179 3.36 -11.01 -15.69
N ALA A 180 3.92 -11.98 -14.97
CA ALA A 180 4.70 -13.06 -15.57
C ALA A 180 3.84 -13.93 -16.50
N ALA A 181 2.61 -14.25 -16.11
CA ALA A 181 1.68 -15.03 -16.92
C ALA A 181 1.31 -14.37 -18.25
N LEU A 182 1.34 -13.03 -18.33
CA LEU A 182 1.12 -12.31 -19.60
C LEU A 182 2.22 -12.57 -20.64
N HIS A 183 3.39 -13.05 -20.22
CA HIS A 183 4.48 -13.43 -21.11
C HIS A 183 4.53 -14.95 -21.39
N ALA A 184 3.84 -15.76 -20.60
CA ALA A 184 3.92 -17.22 -20.68
C ALA A 184 3.21 -17.74 -21.93
N GLN A 185 3.67 -18.92 -22.40
CA GLN A 185 3.09 -19.59 -23.58
C GLN A 185 2.04 -20.59 -23.14
N GLY A 186 0.86 -20.11 -22.79
CA GLY A 186 -0.25 -20.95 -22.38
C GLY A 186 -1.02 -20.38 -21.18
N GLN A 187 -1.79 -21.24 -20.54
CA GLN A 187 -2.70 -20.87 -19.46
C GLN A 187 -2.05 -21.03 -18.10
N SER A 188 -2.03 -19.96 -17.32
CA SER A 188 -1.63 -19.97 -15.92
C SER A 188 -2.85 -19.87 -15.01
N VAL A 189 -2.80 -20.57 -13.88
CA VAL A 189 -3.84 -20.58 -12.85
C VAL A 189 -3.20 -20.17 -11.52
N ILE A 190 -3.73 -19.11 -10.92
CA ILE A 190 -3.27 -18.56 -9.65
C ILE A 190 -4.44 -18.66 -8.67
N ILE A 191 -4.23 -19.35 -7.55
CA ILE A 191 -5.26 -19.54 -6.52
C ILE A 191 -4.86 -18.75 -5.28
N GLU A 192 -5.67 -17.80 -4.87
CA GLU A 192 -5.45 -17.02 -3.66
C GLU A 192 -5.86 -17.80 -2.41
N LYS A 193 -5.17 -17.58 -1.30
CA LYS A 193 -5.57 -18.09 0.02
C LYS A 193 -6.83 -17.37 0.53
N GLU A 194 -6.81 -16.05 0.45
CA GLU A 194 -7.95 -15.15 0.64
C GLU A 194 -7.96 -14.14 -0.48
N CYS A 195 -9.11 -13.65 -0.90
CA CYS A 195 -9.20 -12.63 -1.92
C CYS A 195 -8.49 -11.35 -1.46
N THR A 196 -7.57 -10.87 -2.29
CA THR A 196 -6.80 -9.65 -2.04
C THR A 196 -7.20 -8.56 -3.03
N ARG A 197 -6.55 -7.40 -2.94
CA ARG A 197 -6.76 -6.27 -3.84
C ARG A 197 -6.75 -6.69 -5.30
N ASN A 198 -7.72 -6.22 -6.06
CA ASN A 198 -7.94 -6.61 -7.47
C ASN A 198 -7.52 -5.54 -8.49
N HIS A 199 -6.68 -4.59 -8.09
CA HIS A 199 -6.25 -3.51 -8.99
C HIS A 199 -5.55 -4.03 -10.25
N THR A 200 -4.73 -5.07 -10.14
CA THR A 200 -4.05 -5.66 -11.29
C THR A 200 -5.06 -6.28 -12.26
N GLU A 201 -6.05 -7.01 -11.76
CA GLU A 201 -7.10 -7.61 -12.58
C GLU A 201 -7.93 -6.55 -13.29
N ASP A 202 -8.40 -5.53 -12.56
CA ASP A 202 -9.20 -4.44 -13.11
C ASP A 202 -8.42 -3.64 -14.16
N MET A 203 -7.16 -3.30 -13.86
CA MET A 203 -6.33 -2.51 -14.77
C MET A 203 -5.87 -3.30 -15.98
N LEU A 204 -5.61 -4.59 -15.85
CA LEU A 204 -5.35 -5.46 -17.00
C LEU A 204 -6.49 -5.38 -18.00
N GLN A 205 -7.73 -5.49 -17.55
CA GLN A 205 -8.91 -5.37 -18.39
C GLN A 205 -9.06 -3.97 -18.99
N GLN A 206 -8.79 -2.93 -18.20
CA GLN A 206 -8.80 -1.55 -18.69
C GLN A 206 -7.82 -1.34 -19.86
N PHE A 207 -6.65 -1.95 -19.78
CA PHE A 207 -5.61 -1.87 -20.82
C PHE A 207 -5.79 -2.87 -21.96
N GLY A 208 -6.94 -3.53 -22.05
CA GLY A 208 -7.31 -4.43 -23.14
C GLY A 208 -6.84 -5.86 -22.98
N GLY A 209 -6.31 -6.22 -21.82
CA GLY A 209 -5.96 -7.58 -21.49
C GLY A 209 -7.16 -8.41 -21.03
N HIS A 210 -6.95 -9.69 -20.86
CA HIS A 210 -8.01 -10.64 -20.48
C HIS A 210 -7.53 -11.58 -19.36
N LEU A 211 -8.42 -11.81 -18.42
CA LEU A 211 -8.30 -12.85 -17.41
C LEU A 211 -9.69 -13.26 -16.94
N SER A 212 -9.80 -14.42 -16.34
CA SER A 212 -11.03 -14.82 -15.66
C SER A 212 -10.79 -14.98 -14.17
N VAL A 213 -11.79 -14.56 -13.38
CA VAL A 213 -11.78 -14.69 -11.93
C VAL A 213 -13.02 -15.46 -11.49
N GLU A 214 -12.82 -16.58 -10.83
CA GLU A 214 -13.86 -17.40 -10.23
C GLU A 214 -13.55 -17.60 -8.74
N GLY A 215 -14.11 -16.75 -7.88
CA GLY A 215 -13.79 -16.74 -6.46
C GLY A 215 -12.30 -16.42 -6.22
N LYS A 216 -11.56 -17.37 -5.68
CA LYS A 216 -10.11 -17.26 -5.41
C LYS A 216 -9.23 -17.68 -6.58
N LYS A 217 -9.81 -18.17 -7.67
CA LYS A 217 -9.11 -18.70 -8.83
C LYS A 217 -9.01 -17.65 -9.93
N ILE A 218 -7.79 -17.33 -10.34
CA ILE A 218 -7.49 -16.41 -11.44
C ILE A 218 -6.82 -17.20 -12.56
N THR A 219 -7.36 -17.08 -13.77
CA THR A 219 -6.85 -17.75 -14.96
C THR A 219 -6.38 -16.73 -15.97
N VAL A 220 -5.14 -16.83 -16.43
CA VAL A 220 -4.52 -15.93 -17.40
C VAL A 220 -3.96 -16.74 -18.56
N GLN A 221 -4.39 -16.39 -19.75
CA GLN A 221 -3.84 -16.96 -21.00
C GLN A 221 -2.78 -15.99 -21.55
N GLY A 222 -1.55 -16.43 -21.64
CA GLY A 222 -0.48 -15.70 -22.32
C GLY A 222 -0.13 -16.28 -23.70
N PRO A 223 0.62 -15.56 -24.53
CA PRO A 223 0.98 -14.14 -24.35
C PRO A 223 -0.17 -13.17 -24.67
N GLN A 224 -0.06 -11.92 -24.20
CA GLN A 224 -1.05 -10.88 -24.45
C GLN A 224 -0.42 -9.57 -24.90
N LYS A 225 -1.22 -8.73 -25.56
CA LYS A 225 -0.87 -7.35 -25.89
C LYS A 225 -1.82 -6.40 -25.20
N LEU A 226 -1.28 -5.24 -24.77
CA LEU A 226 -2.01 -4.22 -24.06
C LEU A 226 -2.02 -2.91 -24.85
N THR A 227 -3.03 -2.08 -24.63
CA THR A 227 -3.21 -0.79 -25.32
C THR A 227 -3.22 0.35 -24.30
N GLY A 228 -2.47 1.43 -24.60
CA GLY A 228 -2.43 2.63 -23.77
C GLY A 228 -3.80 3.23 -23.47
N GLN A 229 -3.95 3.79 -22.30
CA GLN A 229 -5.23 4.27 -21.77
C GLN A 229 -5.08 5.62 -21.05
N LYS A 230 -6.21 6.27 -20.82
CA LYS A 230 -6.33 7.34 -19.84
C LYS A 230 -6.64 6.74 -18.47
N VAL A 231 -5.83 7.07 -17.48
CA VAL A 231 -6.04 6.65 -16.10
C VAL A 231 -6.24 7.87 -15.20
N VAL A 232 -7.31 7.88 -14.41
CA VAL A 232 -7.53 8.85 -13.34
C VAL A 232 -7.40 8.11 -12.03
N VAL A 233 -6.39 8.47 -11.22
CA VAL A 233 -6.10 7.80 -9.96
C VAL A 233 -7.00 8.37 -8.85
N PRO A 234 -7.85 7.57 -8.19
CA PRO A 234 -8.63 8.05 -7.06
C PRO A 234 -7.74 8.25 -5.83
N GLY A 235 -8.23 9.00 -4.83
CA GLY A 235 -7.54 9.16 -3.55
C GLY A 235 -7.37 7.83 -2.83
N ASP A 236 -6.22 7.66 -2.17
CA ASP A 236 -5.86 6.43 -1.48
C ASP A 236 -6.60 6.30 -0.15
N ILE A 237 -7.42 5.25 -0.01
CA ILE A 237 -8.10 4.97 1.26
C ILE A 237 -7.13 4.71 2.41
N SER A 238 -5.93 4.19 2.14
CA SER A 238 -4.90 4.02 3.17
C SER A 238 -4.40 5.37 3.70
N SER A 239 -4.29 6.40 2.85
CA SER A 239 -3.99 7.77 3.27
C SER A 239 -5.18 8.44 3.94
N ALA A 240 -6.38 8.23 3.41
CA ALA A 240 -7.62 8.72 3.99
C ALA A 240 -7.88 8.16 5.40
N ALA A 241 -7.44 6.92 5.66
CA ALA A 241 -7.66 6.23 6.94
C ALA A 241 -7.16 7.02 8.14
N PHE A 242 -6.04 7.73 8.02
CA PHE A 242 -5.49 8.57 9.11
C PHE A 242 -6.46 9.68 9.48
N TRP A 243 -7.07 10.32 8.50
CA TRP A 243 -8.05 11.41 8.71
C TRP A 243 -9.41 10.87 9.14
N LEU A 244 -9.82 9.70 8.66
CA LEU A 244 -11.01 9.02 9.15
C LEU A 244 -10.90 8.77 10.66
N VAL A 245 -9.80 8.18 11.09
CA VAL A 245 -9.56 7.92 12.52
C VAL A 245 -9.43 9.22 13.30
N ALA A 246 -8.67 10.20 12.81
CA ALA A 246 -8.53 11.51 13.47
C ALA A 246 -9.90 12.17 13.70
N GLY A 247 -10.75 12.20 12.69
CA GLY A 247 -12.10 12.78 12.78
C GLY A 247 -13.02 12.05 13.76
N LEU A 248 -12.80 10.74 13.98
CA LEU A 248 -13.58 9.93 14.90
C LEU A 248 -13.13 10.09 16.37
N ILE A 249 -11.82 10.27 16.61
CA ILE A 249 -11.25 10.24 17.97
C ILE A 249 -10.89 11.64 18.53
N VAL A 250 -10.66 12.64 17.70
CA VAL A 250 -10.45 14.01 18.17
C VAL A 250 -11.80 14.62 18.51
N PRO A 251 -11.98 15.22 19.71
CA PRO A 251 -13.26 15.82 20.10
C PRO A 251 -13.73 16.89 19.12
N ASN A 252 -15.04 17.06 19.01
CA ASN A 252 -15.69 18.13 18.26
C ASN A 252 -15.22 18.24 16.79
N SER A 253 -14.96 17.12 16.16
CA SER A 253 -14.41 17.08 14.81
C SER A 253 -15.44 16.68 13.76
N ARG A 254 -15.29 17.24 12.58
CA ARG A 254 -15.96 16.82 11.35
C ARG A 254 -14.98 16.97 10.18
N VAL A 255 -14.65 15.86 9.55
CA VAL A 255 -13.68 15.80 8.46
C VAL A 255 -14.34 15.24 7.20
N VAL A 256 -14.17 15.95 6.09
CA VAL A 256 -14.66 15.57 4.77
C VAL A 256 -13.49 15.15 3.89
N LEU A 257 -13.56 13.98 3.32
CA LEU A 257 -12.54 13.45 2.42
C LEU A 257 -13.13 13.24 1.04
N GLN A 258 -12.64 14.00 0.07
CA GLN A 258 -13.17 14.02 -1.29
C GLN A 258 -12.46 12.99 -2.18
N ASN A 259 -13.22 12.41 -3.10
CA ASN A 259 -12.72 11.53 -4.15
C ASN A 259 -11.83 10.38 -3.63
N VAL A 260 -12.28 9.71 -2.58
CA VAL A 260 -11.57 8.55 -2.00
C VAL A 260 -11.97 7.28 -2.74
N GLY A 261 -10.98 6.47 -3.10
CA GLY A 261 -11.23 5.15 -3.68
C GLY A 261 -11.96 4.25 -2.70
N ILE A 262 -13.06 3.64 -3.15
CA ILE A 262 -13.88 2.72 -2.36
C ILE A 262 -14.00 1.35 -3.02
N ASN A 263 -12.95 0.89 -3.67
CA ASN A 263 -12.88 -0.48 -4.17
C ASN A 263 -13.20 -1.44 -3.01
N GLU A 264 -14.11 -2.36 -3.22
CA GLU A 264 -14.60 -3.30 -2.19
C GLU A 264 -13.49 -4.14 -1.56
N THR A 265 -12.38 -4.36 -2.26
CA THR A 265 -11.20 -5.09 -1.73
C THR A 265 -10.35 -4.23 -0.79
N ARG A 266 -10.65 -2.96 -0.63
CA ARG A 266 -9.93 -1.97 0.17
C ARG A 266 -10.75 -1.34 1.29
N THR A 267 -12.05 -1.65 1.39
CA THR A 267 -12.97 -0.95 2.30
C THR A 267 -13.12 -1.61 3.67
N GLY A 268 -12.21 -2.48 4.06
CA GLY A 268 -12.25 -3.14 5.37
C GLY A 268 -12.29 -2.16 6.54
N ILE A 269 -11.58 -1.02 6.44
CA ILE A 269 -11.62 0.00 7.50
C ILE A 269 -13.02 0.61 7.66
N ILE A 270 -13.77 0.75 6.59
CA ILE A 270 -15.16 1.25 6.67
C ILE A 270 -16.01 0.28 7.47
N ASP A 271 -15.87 -1.02 7.22
CA ASP A 271 -16.58 -2.06 7.97
C ASP A 271 -16.22 -2.02 9.46
N VAL A 272 -14.94 -1.85 9.78
CA VAL A 272 -14.45 -1.73 11.16
C VAL A 272 -15.01 -0.49 11.86
N ILE A 273 -14.95 0.66 11.20
CA ILE A 273 -15.50 1.92 11.77
C ILE A 273 -16.98 1.75 12.10
N ARG A 274 -17.76 1.15 11.21
CA ARG A 274 -19.18 0.90 11.43
C ARG A 274 -19.41 -0.11 12.56
N ALA A 275 -18.66 -1.20 12.62
CA ALA A 275 -18.73 -2.19 13.67
C ALA A 275 -18.42 -1.60 15.06
N MET A 276 -17.51 -0.61 15.12
CA MET A 276 -17.15 0.09 16.35
C MET A 276 -18.09 1.24 16.72
N GLY A 277 -19.08 1.53 15.88
CA GLY A 277 -20.06 2.59 16.13
C GLY A 277 -19.63 3.99 15.71
N GLY A 278 -18.62 4.09 14.83
CA GLY A 278 -18.16 5.36 14.28
C GLY A 278 -19.19 6.02 13.36
N LYS A 279 -19.29 7.34 13.44
CA LYS A 279 -20.15 8.14 12.56
C LYS A 279 -19.44 8.38 11.24
N LEU A 280 -19.82 7.59 10.24
CA LEU A 280 -19.26 7.68 8.90
C LEU A 280 -20.37 7.71 7.86
N GLU A 281 -20.33 8.71 6.99
CA GLU A 281 -21.25 8.87 5.85
C GLU A 281 -20.47 8.77 4.54
N ILE A 282 -21.05 8.06 3.57
CA ILE A 282 -20.52 7.93 2.22
C ILE A 282 -21.48 8.62 1.28
N THR A 283 -20.99 9.63 0.55
CA THR A 283 -21.78 10.43 -0.39
C THR A 283 -21.06 10.59 -1.72
N GLU A 284 -21.73 11.14 -2.71
CA GLU A 284 -21.15 11.46 -4.02
C GLU A 284 -20.43 10.24 -4.64
N ILE A 285 -21.11 9.07 -4.60
CA ILE A 285 -20.55 7.81 -5.09
C ILE A 285 -20.48 7.83 -6.63
N ASP A 286 -19.27 7.63 -7.16
CA ASP A 286 -19.02 7.32 -8.56
C ASP A 286 -18.80 5.81 -8.71
N PRO A 287 -19.76 5.04 -9.24
CA PRO A 287 -19.62 3.58 -9.31
C PRO A 287 -18.64 3.12 -10.40
N VAL A 288 -18.35 3.95 -11.38
CA VAL A 288 -17.39 3.63 -12.46
C VAL A 288 -15.96 3.82 -11.98
N ALA A 289 -15.67 4.98 -11.40
CA ALA A 289 -14.37 5.27 -10.81
C ALA A 289 -14.15 4.54 -9.48
N LYS A 290 -15.19 3.96 -8.88
CA LYS A 290 -15.18 3.38 -7.53
C LYS A 290 -14.61 4.36 -6.50
N SER A 291 -15.14 5.57 -6.48
CA SER A 291 -14.74 6.64 -5.56
C SER A 291 -15.94 7.30 -4.92
N ALA A 292 -15.73 7.97 -3.81
CA ALA A 292 -16.78 8.66 -3.06
C ALA A 292 -16.21 9.76 -2.17
N THR A 293 -17.09 10.59 -1.62
CA THR A 293 -16.80 11.48 -0.50
C THR A 293 -17.12 10.77 0.80
N LEU A 294 -16.16 10.76 1.72
CA LEU A 294 -16.30 10.18 3.05
C LEU A 294 -16.35 11.31 4.10
N ILE A 295 -17.32 11.23 5.02
CA ILE A 295 -17.50 12.21 6.08
C ILE A 295 -17.48 11.49 7.41
N VAL A 296 -16.64 11.93 8.34
CA VAL A 296 -16.57 11.40 9.71
C VAL A 296 -16.77 12.52 10.73
N GLU A 297 -17.34 12.13 11.87
CA GLU A 297 -17.53 13.00 13.04
C GLU A 297 -17.05 12.30 14.30
N SER A 298 -16.71 13.08 15.32
CA SER A 298 -16.34 12.57 16.64
C SER A 298 -17.37 11.57 17.15
N SER A 299 -16.90 10.43 17.63
CA SER A 299 -17.77 9.27 17.94
C SER A 299 -17.39 8.61 19.26
N ASP A 300 -18.38 8.01 19.90
CA ASP A 300 -18.18 7.08 21.01
C ASP A 300 -18.03 5.67 20.43
N LEU A 301 -16.86 5.08 20.63
CA LEU A 301 -16.47 3.84 19.97
C LEU A 301 -16.46 2.67 20.95
N LYS A 302 -16.74 1.47 20.43
CA LYS A 302 -16.67 0.21 21.17
C LYS A 302 -15.71 -0.74 20.50
N GLY A 303 -15.05 -1.58 21.31
CA GLY A 303 -14.17 -2.63 20.82
C GLY A 303 -14.88 -3.62 19.91
N THR A 304 -14.11 -4.27 19.05
CA THR A 304 -14.59 -5.26 18.09
C THR A 304 -13.55 -6.35 17.85
N GLU A 305 -13.91 -7.35 17.08
CA GLU A 305 -13.01 -8.42 16.64
C GLU A 305 -12.74 -8.26 15.14
N ILE A 306 -11.45 -8.35 14.76
CA ILE A 306 -10.97 -8.17 13.38
C ILE A 306 -10.12 -9.38 13.01
N GLY A 307 -10.52 -10.12 11.98
CA GLY A 307 -9.81 -11.33 11.57
C GLY A 307 -10.34 -11.90 10.26
N GLY A 308 -9.76 -13.01 9.83
CA GLY A 308 -10.21 -13.78 8.67
C GLY A 308 -10.13 -13.02 7.35
N ALA A 309 -11.15 -13.13 6.54
CA ALA A 309 -11.24 -12.52 5.20
C ALA A 309 -11.23 -10.99 5.22
N LEU A 310 -11.49 -10.37 6.36
CA LEU A 310 -11.43 -8.91 6.52
C LEU A 310 -9.99 -8.39 6.47
N ILE A 311 -9.01 -9.17 6.93
CA ILE A 311 -7.61 -8.76 7.04
C ILE A 311 -7.03 -8.26 5.72
N PRO A 312 -7.10 -8.98 4.59
CA PRO A 312 -6.56 -8.48 3.32
C PRO A 312 -7.19 -7.17 2.85
N ARG A 313 -8.42 -6.89 3.27
CA ARG A 313 -9.16 -5.68 2.89
C ARG A 313 -8.76 -4.44 3.70
N LEU A 314 -7.92 -4.59 4.73
CA LEU A 314 -7.51 -3.50 5.63
C LEU A 314 -6.10 -3.66 6.21
N ILE A 315 -5.28 -4.54 5.67
CA ILE A 315 -3.98 -4.91 6.26
C ILE A 315 -3.08 -3.68 6.53
N ASP A 316 -3.01 -2.75 5.60
CA ASP A 316 -2.18 -1.56 5.73
C ASP A 316 -2.79 -0.49 6.65
N GLU A 317 -4.06 -0.60 6.98
CA GLU A 317 -4.78 0.28 7.90
C GLU A 317 -4.73 -0.21 9.36
N LEU A 318 -4.23 -1.42 9.62
CA LEU A 318 -4.17 -1.95 10.98
C LEU A 318 -3.38 -1.08 11.96
N PRO A 319 -2.28 -0.40 11.59
CA PRO A 319 -1.65 0.54 12.51
C PRO A 319 -2.58 1.65 13.00
N ILE A 320 -3.28 2.30 12.09
CA ILE A 320 -4.20 3.38 12.49
C ILE A 320 -5.49 2.85 13.15
N ILE A 321 -5.91 1.63 12.80
CA ILE A 321 -7.01 0.94 13.47
C ILE A 321 -6.65 0.61 14.93
N ALA A 322 -5.40 0.27 15.21
CA ALA A 322 -4.93 0.07 16.59
C ALA A 322 -5.09 1.36 17.41
N LEU A 323 -4.79 2.51 16.84
CA LEU A 323 -5.05 3.80 17.49
C LEU A 323 -6.54 4.03 17.71
N LEU A 324 -7.38 3.74 16.73
CA LEU A 324 -8.84 3.81 16.89
C LEU A 324 -9.31 2.93 18.06
N ALA A 325 -8.78 1.72 18.15
CA ALA A 325 -9.14 0.74 19.17
C ALA A 325 -8.74 1.18 20.60
N ILE A 326 -7.59 1.82 20.77
CA ILE A 326 -7.19 2.32 22.11
C ILE A 326 -8.07 3.48 22.59
N GLN A 327 -8.83 4.10 21.71
CA GLN A 327 -9.80 5.14 22.03
C GLN A 327 -11.25 4.62 22.12
N ALA A 328 -11.43 3.31 21.94
CA ALA A 328 -12.73 2.65 22.08
C ALA A 328 -12.89 2.07 23.49
N GLN A 329 -14.12 1.97 23.96
CA GLN A 329 -14.43 1.24 25.19
C GLN A 329 -14.40 -0.26 24.95
N GLY A 330 -13.77 -0.99 25.86
CA GLY A 330 -13.71 -2.45 25.82
C GLY A 330 -12.47 -2.98 25.12
N VAL A 331 -12.56 -4.21 24.66
CA VAL A 331 -11.44 -4.95 24.08
C VAL A 331 -11.63 -5.10 22.58
N THR A 332 -10.57 -4.80 21.83
CA THR A 332 -10.47 -5.12 20.40
C THR A 332 -9.43 -6.21 20.21
N VAL A 333 -9.77 -7.23 19.44
CA VAL A 333 -8.87 -8.34 19.08
C VAL A 333 -8.62 -8.30 17.59
N ILE A 334 -7.34 -8.23 17.24
CA ILE A 334 -6.85 -8.36 15.85
C ILE A 334 -6.14 -9.69 15.75
N LYS A 335 -6.55 -10.53 14.80
CA LYS A 335 -5.97 -11.85 14.53
C LYS A 335 -5.82 -12.11 13.04
N ASP A 336 -5.12 -13.17 12.65
CA ASP A 336 -4.88 -13.57 11.26
C ASP A 336 -4.09 -12.52 10.46
N ALA A 337 -3.29 -11.71 11.14
CA ALA A 337 -2.55 -10.59 10.53
C ALA A 337 -1.03 -10.77 10.60
N GLU A 338 -0.54 -12.00 10.52
CA GLU A 338 0.90 -12.31 10.52
C GLU A 338 1.69 -11.59 9.41
N GLU A 339 1.03 -11.20 8.33
CA GLU A 339 1.63 -10.45 7.23
C GLU A 339 2.19 -9.10 7.66
N LEU A 340 1.69 -8.51 8.75
CA LEU A 340 2.21 -7.28 9.33
C LEU A 340 3.68 -7.37 9.73
N LYS A 341 4.16 -8.58 10.05
CA LYS A 341 5.54 -8.79 10.51
C LYS A 341 6.60 -8.59 9.43
N VAL A 342 6.21 -8.68 8.16
CA VAL A 342 7.11 -8.62 7.00
C VAL A 342 6.89 -7.36 6.14
N LYS A 343 6.25 -6.35 6.69
CA LYS A 343 6.09 -5.03 6.05
C LYS A 343 7.38 -4.20 6.18
N GLU A 344 7.30 -2.89 6.10
CA GLU A 344 8.44 -1.97 6.27
C GLU A 344 9.13 -2.16 7.63
N THR A 345 8.34 -2.49 8.65
CA THR A 345 8.75 -2.95 9.97
C THR A 345 7.92 -4.17 10.36
N ASP A 346 8.25 -4.81 11.49
CA ASP A 346 7.29 -5.69 12.17
C ASP A 346 6.19 -4.80 12.78
N ARG A 347 5.12 -4.57 12.02
CA ARG A 347 4.04 -3.66 12.43
C ARG A 347 3.23 -4.14 13.62
N ILE A 348 3.28 -5.42 13.97
CA ILE A 348 2.66 -5.89 15.22
C ILE A 348 3.46 -5.35 16.41
N GLN A 349 4.76 -5.58 16.43
CA GLN A 349 5.61 -5.18 17.54
C GLN A 349 5.80 -3.65 17.62
N VAL A 350 6.08 -3.01 16.48
CA VAL A 350 6.36 -1.56 16.44
C VAL A 350 5.12 -0.73 16.79
N VAL A 351 3.94 -1.13 16.34
CA VAL A 351 2.67 -0.46 16.71
C VAL A 351 2.42 -0.58 18.21
N ALA A 352 2.56 -1.79 18.77
CA ALA A 352 2.37 -2.01 20.20
C ALA A 352 3.37 -1.19 21.03
N ASP A 353 4.65 -1.23 20.67
CA ASP A 353 5.70 -0.48 21.38
C ASP A 353 5.46 1.04 21.32
N ALA A 354 5.14 1.57 20.14
CA ALA A 354 4.90 2.99 19.94
C ALA A 354 3.72 3.49 20.77
N LEU A 355 2.56 2.84 20.65
CA LEU A 355 1.34 3.27 21.34
C LEU A 355 1.41 3.00 22.85
N ASN A 356 2.02 1.89 23.28
CA ASN A 356 2.24 1.60 24.71
C ASN A 356 3.18 2.64 25.36
N SER A 357 4.19 3.11 24.64
CA SER A 357 5.05 4.19 25.14
C SER A 357 4.30 5.49 25.41
N MET A 358 3.15 5.67 24.75
CA MET A 358 2.25 6.83 24.91
C MET A 358 1.13 6.58 25.93
N GLY A 359 1.07 5.39 26.56
CA GLY A 359 0.10 5.07 27.60
C GLY A 359 -1.01 4.11 27.18
N ALA A 360 -0.96 3.51 26.00
CA ALA A 360 -1.90 2.49 25.56
C ALA A 360 -1.68 1.15 26.27
N ASP A 361 -2.66 0.26 26.17
CA ASP A 361 -2.61 -1.11 26.69
C ASP A 361 -2.82 -2.10 25.52
N ILE A 362 -1.73 -2.40 24.83
CA ILE A 362 -1.70 -3.32 23.69
C ILE A 362 -0.81 -4.51 24.02
N THR A 363 -1.33 -5.70 23.89
CA THR A 363 -0.56 -6.95 23.99
C THR A 363 -0.37 -7.50 22.59
N PRO A 364 0.86 -7.51 22.03
CA PRO A 364 1.13 -8.14 20.76
C PRO A 364 0.97 -9.66 20.87
N THR A 365 0.44 -10.29 19.82
CA THR A 365 0.32 -11.74 19.68
C THR A 365 1.13 -12.21 18.47
N ALA A 366 1.18 -13.52 18.25
CA ALA A 366 1.90 -14.09 17.12
C ALA A 366 1.36 -13.61 15.76
N ASP A 367 0.07 -13.28 15.67
CA ASP A 367 -0.63 -12.91 14.43
C ASP A 367 -1.50 -11.66 14.56
N GLY A 368 -1.30 -10.86 15.60
CA GLY A 368 -2.12 -9.66 15.79
C GLY A 368 -1.89 -8.97 17.13
N MET A 369 -2.97 -8.46 17.72
CA MET A 369 -2.94 -7.68 18.95
C MET A 369 -4.23 -7.84 19.76
N ILE A 370 -4.09 -7.74 21.08
CA ILE A 370 -5.21 -7.57 22.00
C ILE A 370 -5.11 -6.15 22.56
N ILE A 371 -6.13 -5.34 22.33
CA ILE A 371 -6.13 -3.91 22.63
C ILE A 371 -7.23 -3.62 23.66
N LYS A 372 -6.85 -3.07 24.79
CA LYS A 372 -7.78 -2.61 25.83
C LYS A 372 -7.88 -1.10 25.77
N GLY A 373 -9.07 -0.60 25.55
CA GLY A 373 -9.40 0.83 25.59
C GLY A 373 -10.30 1.13 26.77
N LYS A 374 -10.52 2.36 27.08
CA LYS A 374 -10.08 3.60 26.48
C LYS A 374 -8.82 4.08 27.21
N SER A 375 -7.78 4.47 26.47
CA SER A 375 -6.50 4.91 27.05
C SER A 375 -6.37 6.43 26.99
N ALA A 376 -5.89 7.04 28.08
CA ALA A 376 -5.41 8.40 28.09
C ALA A 376 -3.95 8.43 27.62
N LEU A 377 -3.64 9.18 26.58
CA LEU A 377 -2.30 9.26 26.01
C LEU A 377 -1.46 10.38 26.64
N HIS A 378 -0.16 10.16 26.73
CA HIS A 378 0.82 11.13 27.26
C HIS A 378 2.02 11.26 26.32
N GLY A 379 2.89 12.23 26.59
CA GLY A 379 4.09 12.48 25.80
C GLY A 379 5.03 11.28 25.74
N ALA A 380 5.71 11.14 24.63
CA ALA A 380 6.72 10.10 24.39
C ALA A 380 7.62 10.46 23.21
N ARG A 381 8.67 9.69 23.04
CA ARG A 381 9.51 9.71 21.85
C ARG A 381 9.33 8.41 21.09
N VAL A 382 8.96 8.51 19.83
CA VAL A 382 8.67 7.38 18.94
C VAL A 382 9.60 7.42 17.73
N ASN A 383 10.13 6.26 17.36
CA ASN A 383 10.90 6.08 16.13
C ASN A 383 10.05 5.40 15.08
N THR A 384 10.00 5.96 13.87
CA THR A 384 9.30 5.35 12.74
C THR A 384 9.99 4.11 12.22
N PHE A 385 11.30 3.96 12.46
CA PHE A 385 12.16 2.94 11.83
C PHE A 385 12.06 2.93 10.29
N GLY A 386 11.76 4.10 9.69
CA GLY A 386 11.57 4.24 8.25
C GLY A 386 10.19 3.82 7.75
N ASP A 387 9.26 3.54 8.65
CA ASP A 387 7.90 3.14 8.30
C ASP A 387 6.95 4.34 8.31
N HIS A 388 6.47 4.72 7.13
CA HIS A 388 5.60 5.88 6.94
C HIS A 388 4.28 5.78 7.72
N ARG A 389 3.73 4.57 7.86
CA ARG A 389 2.45 4.36 8.57
C ARG A 389 2.60 4.49 10.07
N ILE A 390 3.73 4.08 10.61
CA ILE A 390 4.06 4.32 12.03
C ILE A 390 4.19 5.82 12.28
N GLY A 391 4.84 6.54 11.36
CA GLY A 391 4.96 8.00 11.46
C GLY A 391 3.61 8.71 11.47
N MET A 392 2.75 8.41 10.52
CA MET A 392 1.42 9.03 10.43
C MET A 392 0.51 8.63 11.60
N MET A 393 0.53 7.36 12.01
CA MET A 393 -0.19 6.89 13.20
C MET A 393 0.22 7.69 14.45
N THR A 394 1.51 7.87 14.66
CA THR A 394 2.04 8.61 15.82
C THR A 394 1.64 10.08 15.76
N ALA A 395 1.66 10.69 14.57
CA ALA A 395 1.24 12.08 14.39
C ALA A 395 -0.25 12.28 14.75
N ILE A 396 -1.11 11.34 14.41
CA ILE A 396 -2.53 11.40 14.80
C ILE A 396 -2.69 11.13 16.31
N ALA A 397 -1.99 10.15 16.87
CA ALA A 397 -2.02 9.86 18.30
C ALA A 397 -1.59 11.07 19.14
N ALA A 398 -0.59 11.81 18.67
CA ALA A 398 -0.08 13.00 19.34
C ALA A 398 -1.16 14.08 19.55
N LEU A 399 -2.13 14.18 18.65
CA LEU A 399 -3.24 15.15 18.76
C LEU A 399 -4.03 15.00 20.06
N LEU A 400 -4.11 13.78 20.59
CA LEU A 400 -4.86 13.46 21.81
C LEU A 400 -4.05 13.67 23.09
N VAL A 401 -2.76 13.96 23.00
CA VAL A 401 -1.89 14.12 24.16
C VAL A 401 -2.14 15.50 24.80
N ALA A 402 -2.64 15.50 26.04
CA ALA A 402 -2.88 16.72 26.80
C ALA A 402 -1.60 17.20 27.54
N ASP A 403 -0.81 16.26 28.04
CA ASP A 403 0.39 16.52 28.83
C ASP A 403 1.63 15.89 28.21
N GLY A 404 2.68 16.71 28.09
CA GLY A 404 3.96 16.26 27.56
C GLY A 404 4.09 16.52 26.06
N GLU A 405 5.26 16.24 25.57
CA GLU A 405 5.64 16.43 24.18
C GLU A 405 5.75 15.07 23.48
N VAL A 406 5.41 15.04 22.21
CA VAL A 406 5.63 13.85 21.35
C VAL A 406 6.69 14.22 20.32
N GLU A 407 7.79 13.48 20.35
CA GLU A 407 8.87 13.58 19.37
C GLU A 407 8.86 12.36 18.45
N LEU A 408 8.98 12.62 17.16
CA LEU A 408 9.01 11.59 16.12
C LEU A 408 10.37 11.55 15.44
N ASP A 409 11.12 10.47 15.67
CA ASP A 409 12.38 10.22 14.97
C ASP A 409 12.12 9.68 13.57
N ARG A 410 12.90 10.16 12.61
CA ARG A 410 12.81 9.78 11.19
C ARG A 410 11.43 10.09 10.61
N ALA A 411 10.92 11.28 10.91
CA ALA A 411 9.62 11.77 10.44
C ALA A 411 9.52 11.84 8.90
N GLU A 412 10.66 11.99 8.22
CA GLU A 412 10.76 11.99 6.75
C GLU A 412 10.22 10.72 6.09
N ALA A 413 10.12 9.62 6.82
CA ALA A 413 9.52 8.38 6.32
C ALA A 413 8.09 8.58 5.79
N ILE A 414 7.36 9.57 6.31
CA ILE A 414 6.00 9.91 5.87
C ILE A 414 5.96 10.29 4.39
N ASN A 415 7.03 10.92 3.86
CA ASN A 415 7.11 11.32 2.47
C ASN A 415 7.07 10.14 1.46
N THR A 416 7.28 8.92 1.92
CA THR A 416 7.16 7.72 1.09
C THR A 416 5.80 7.63 0.38
N SER A 417 4.72 7.99 1.08
CA SER A 417 3.35 7.89 0.54
C SER A 417 2.52 9.14 0.70
N TYR A 418 2.90 10.08 1.56
CA TYR A 418 2.08 11.26 1.86
C TYR A 418 2.93 12.51 2.11
N PRO A 419 3.56 13.08 1.06
CA PRO A 419 4.45 14.25 1.23
C PRO A 419 3.76 15.48 1.85
N SER A 420 2.46 15.68 1.60
CA SER A 420 1.69 16.83 2.09
C SER A 420 0.95 16.55 3.41
N PHE A 421 1.29 15.48 4.13
CA PHE A 421 0.57 15.05 5.34
C PHE A 421 0.44 16.16 6.39
N PHE A 422 1.54 16.84 6.71
CA PHE A 422 1.52 17.89 7.73
C PHE A 422 0.82 19.16 7.26
N ASP A 423 0.86 19.48 5.98
CA ASP A 423 0.10 20.60 5.41
C ASP A 423 -1.42 20.34 5.52
N ASP A 424 -1.85 19.13 5.22
CA ASP A 424 -3.24 18.72 5.37
C ASP A 424 -3.67 18.72 6.84
N LEU A 425 -2.81 18.24 7.74
CA LEU A 425 -3.06 18.32 9.18
C LEU A 425 -3.29 19.75 9.65
N GLU A 426 -2.39 20.67 9.28
CA GLU A 426 -2.53 22.10 9.62
C GLU A 426 -3.83 22.68 9.08
N SER A 427 -4.23 22.33 7.87
CA SER A 427 -5.49 22.81 7.29
C SER A 427 -6.71 22.36 8.10
N LEU A 428 -6.70 21.15 8.67
CA LEU A 428 -7.77 20.64 9.52
C LEU A 428 -7.78 21.26 10.92
N ILE A 429 -6.61 21.58 11.46
CA ILE A 429 -6.48 22.22 12.78
C ILE A 429 -7.05 23.64 12.73
N HIS A 430 -6.85 24.36 11.64
CA HIS A 430 -7.24 25.75 11.44
C HIS A 430 -8.55 25.92 10.67
N GLY A 431 -9.23 24.82 10.37
CA GLY A 431 -10.51 24.82 9.65
C GLY A 431 -11.72 25.29 10.43
#